data_82a068b94c25fabe7e1eea07d7c2c55e
#
_entry.id   82a068b94c25fabe7e1eea07d7c2c55e
#
_cell.length_a   1.000
_cell.length_b   1.000
_cell.length_c   1.000
_cell.angle_alpha   90.00
_cell.angle_beta   90.00
_cell.angle_gamma   90.00
#
_symmetry.space_group_name_H-M   'P 1'
#
loop_
_entity.id
_entity.type
_entity.pdbx_description
1 polymer ?
#
loop_
_entity_poly.entity_id
_entity_poly.type
_entity_poly.pdbx_seq_one_letter_code
_entity_poly.pdbx_strand_id
1 'polypeptide(L)'
;KGYGYSFNIPLDAFTEDESWIECYEKSFKAVVEFFQPDVILTQNGADAHYYDPLTHLSATTAIYQYIPKLAHQLAHQYCNGKWIAVGGGGYDIWRVVPRAWSLIWMEMSNNPNRSGALPKDWIKHWSDLAPVTLPSSWEDPPDMYKPIPRKNEITEKNAKTLEKALYTILS
;
A
#
# COMPACT_ATOMS: atom_id res chain seq x y z
N LYS A 1 -21.45 -13.13 8.70
CA LYS A 1 -20.49 -13.87 9.55
C LYS A 1 -19.31 -12.95 9.86
N GLY A 2 -18.72 -13.05 11.07
CA GLY A 2 -17.55 -12.27 11.46
C GLY A 2 -17.83 -10.82 11.87
N TYR A 3 -19.03 -10.47 12.29
CA TYR A 3 -19.33 -9.15 12.83
C TYR A 3 -18.40 -8.86 14.03
N GLY A 4 -17.71 -7.71 13.98
CA GLY A 4 -16.68 -7.34 14.96
C GLY A 4 -15.29 -7.98 14.74
N TYR A 5 -15.14 -8.91 13.78
CA TYR A 5 -13.87 -9.57 13.43
C TYR A 5 -13.55 -9.48 11.93
N SER A 6 -14.31 -8.72 11.19
CA SER A 6 -14.09 -8.49 9.76
C SER A 6 -14.44 -7.04 9.45
N PHE A 7 -13.45 -6.27 8.99
CA PHE A 7 -13.56 -4.85 8.70
C PHE A 7 -13.28 -4.64 7.21
N ASN A 8 -14.21 -4.00 6.53
CA ASN A 8 -14.07 -3.65 5.12
C ASN A 8 -14.12 -2.14 4.98
N ILE A 9 -13.07 -1.58 4.37
CA ILE A 9 -12.92 -0.14 4.17
C ILE A 9 -12.77 0.13 2.67
N PRO A 10 -13.89 0.08 1.92
CA PRO A 10 -13.86 0.36 0.48
C PRO A 10 -13.56 1.85 0.26
N LEU A 11 -12.46 2.12 -0.43
CA LEU A 11 -12.06 3.47 -0.81
C LEU A 11 -12.73 3.88 -2.12
N ASP A 12 -13.03 5.17 -2.24
CA ASP A 12 -13.64 5.73 -3.45
C ASP A 12 -12.62 5.73 -4.61
N ALA A 13 -13.12 5.68 -5.85
CA ALA A 13 -12.26 5.76 -7.04
C ALA A 13 -11.41 7.04 -7.00
N PHE A 14 -10.22 6.99 -7.56
CA PHE A 14 -9.21 8.05 -7.60
C PHE A 14 -8.65 8.47 -6.23
N THR A 15 -8.84 7.65 -5.19
CA THR A 15 -8.17 7.86 -3.90
C THR A 15 -6.66 7.85 -4.10
N GLU A 16 -6.02 8.89 -3.60
CA GLU A 16 -4.58 9.13 -3.67
C GLU A 16 -3.87 8.81 -2.34
N ASP A 17 -2.55 8.95 -2.32
CA ASP A 17 -1.69 8.49 -1.22
C ASP A 17 -2.11 8.97 0.17
N GLU A 18 -2.41 10.26 0.33
CA GLU A 18 -2.72 10.84 1.65
C GLU A 18 -3.97 10.20 2.25
N SER A 19 -5.07 10.18 1.47
CA SER A 19 -6.34 9.60 1.91
C SER A 19 -6.25 8.08 2.07
N TRP A 20 -5.48 7.41 1.20
CA TRP A 20 -5.24 5.97 1.29
C TRP A 20 -4.47 5.61 2.57
N ILE A 21 -3.35 6.29 2.81
CA ILE A 21 -2.49 6.08 4.00
C ILE A 21 -3.26 6.36 5.28
N GLU A 22 -4.01 7.46 5.33
CA GLU A 22 -4.82 7.79 6.51
C GLU A 22 -5.80 6.68 6.85
N CYS A 23 -6.55 6.17 5.87
CA CYS A 23 -7.50 5.09 6.07
C CYS A 23 -6.81 3.79 6.51
N TYR A 24 -5.71 3.44 5.86
CA TYR A 24 -4.95 2.24 6.19
C TYR A 24 -4.36 2.31 7.60
N GLU A 25 -3.68 3.42 7.92
CA GLU A 25 -3.02 3.60 9.20
C GLU A 25 -4.01 3.52 10.37
N LYS A 26 -5.09 4.33 10.30
CA LYS A 26 -6.09 4.38 11.36
C LYS A 26 -6.79 3.04 11.54
N SER A 27 -7.17 2.38 10.45
CA SER A 27 -7.84 1.09 10.53
C SER A 27 -6.94 0.00 11.06
N PHE A 28 -5.72 -0.10 10.55
CA PHE A 28 -4.81 -1.16 10.94
C PHE A 28 -4.39 -1.04 12.40
N LYS A 29 -4.06 0.18 12.88
CA LYS A 29 -3.77 0.44 14.29
C LYS A 29 -4.94 0.07 15.19
N ALA A 30 -6.15 0.55 14.88
CA ALA A 30 -7.35 0.28 15.69
C ALA A 30 -7.66 -1.22 15.75
N VAL A 31 -7.58 -1.93 14.62
CA VAL A 31 -7.85 -3.37 14.59
C VAL A 31 -6.79 -4.17 15.33
N VAL A 32 -5.51 -3.86 15.17
CA VAL A 32 -4.42 -4.55 15.88
C VAL A 32 -4.50 -4.30 17.38
N GLU A 33 -4.77 -3.07 17.78
CA GLU A 33 -4.95 -2.71 19.20
C GLU A 33 -6.17 -3.42 19.84
N PHE A 34 -7.27 -3.49 19.13
CA PHE A 34 -8.47 -4.19 19.58
C PHE A 34 -8.29 -5.71 19.67
N PHE A 35 -7.68 -6.30 18.64
CA PHE A 35 -7.62 -7.76 18.49
C PHE A 35 -6.43 -8.39 19.22
N GLN A 36 -5.33 -7.66 19.45
CA GLN A 36 -4.10 -8.16 20.10
C GLN A 36 -3.57 -9.46 19.45
N PRO A 37 -3.21 -9.46 18.18
CA PRO A 37 -2.87 -10.68 17.44
C PRO A 37 -1.54 -11.29 17.88
N ASP A 38 -1.40 -12.61 17.77
CA ASP A 38 -0.13 -13.33 17.95
C ASP A 38 0.77 -13.26 16.71
N VAL A 39 0.18 -13.04 15.54
CA VAL A 39 0.86 -12.95 14.24
C VAL A 39 0.10 -11.97 13.35
N ILE A 40 0.82 -11.10 12.65
CA ILE A 40 0.25 -10.29 11.56
C ILE A 40 0.54 -11.00 10.24
N LEU A 41 -0.52 -11.18 9.42
CA LEU A 41 -0.40 -11.62 8.03
C LEU A 41 -0.95 -10.54 7.12
N THR A 42 -0.12 -10.03 6.21
CA THR A 42 -0.54 -9.05 5.21
C THR A 42 -0.58 -9.67 3.82
N GLN A 43 -1.68 -9.44 3.10
CA GLN A 43 -1.77 -9.67 1.67
C GLN A 43 -1.54 -8.32 0.98
N ASN A 44 -0.54 -8.24 0.12
CA ASN A 44 0.00 -6.98 -0.40
C ASN A 44 -0.25 -6.89 -1.91
N GLY A 45 -1.47 -6.52 -2.29
CA GLY A 45 -1.80 -6.19 -3.67
C GLY A 45 -1.07 -4.91 -4.12
N ALA A 46 -0.53 -4.94 -5.33
CA ALA A 46 0.13 -3.79 -5.96
C ALA A 46 -0.82 -3.01 -6.90
N ASP A 47 -2.10 -3.36 -6.89
CA ASP A 47 -3.12 -2.87 -7.80
C ASP A 47 -3.77 -1.53 -7.41
N ALA A 48 -3.45 -0.98 -6.24
CA ALA A 48 -3.87 0.38 -5.88
C ALA A 48 -3.13 1.51 -6.62
N HIS A 49 -2.08 1.16 -7.36
CA HIS A 49 -1.22 2.12 -8.03
C HIS A 49 -1.91 2.77 -9.24
N TYR A 50 -1.62 4.06 -9.48
CA TYR A 50 -2.14 4.84 -10.60
C TYR A 50 -1.97 4.20 -11.98
N TYR A 51 -0.90 3.41 -12.19
CA TYR A 51 -0.67 2.69 -13.44
C TYR A 51 -1.40 1.35 -13.55
N ASP A 52 -2.08 0.90 -12.50
CA ASP A 52 -2.79 -0.38 -12.58
C ASP A 52 -3.97 -0.28 -13.55
N PRO A 53 -4.10 -1.23 -14.49
CA PRO A 53 -5.16 -1.17 -15.49
C PRO A 53 -6.54 -1.61 -14.99
N LEU A 54 -6.64 -2.22 -13.81
CA LEU A 54 -7.89 -2.81 -13.31
C LEU A 54 -8.54 -2.00 -12.21
N THR A 55 -7.76 -1.47 -11.28
CA THR A 55 -8.30 -0.60 -10.24
C THR A 55 -8.30 0.85 -10.69
N HIS A 56 -9.15 1.66 -10.11
CA HIS A 56 -9.24 3.09 -10.42
C HIS A 56 -8.77 3.93 -9.24
N LEU A 57 -7.78 3.44 -8.49
CA LEU A 57 -7.12 4.20 -7.44
C LEU A 57 -5.96 5.01 -8.01
N SER A 58 -5.53 6.03 -7.30
CA SER A 58 -4.49 6.97 -7.76
C SER A 58 -3.29 7.01 -6.80
N ALA A 59 -2.99 5.88 -6.18
CA ALA A 59 -1.83 5.79 -5.30
C ALA A 59 -0.52 5.70 -6.10
N THR A 60 0.58 6.09 -5.45
CA THR A 60 1.95 5.97 -5.95
C THR A 60 2.73 4.92 -5.17
N THR A 61 4.02 4.80 -5.46
CA THR A 61 4.93 3.96 -4.67
C THR A 61 5.04 4.36 -3.20
N ALA A 62 4.60 5.55 -2.82
CA ALA A 62 4.60 6.00 -1.44
C ALA A 62 3.81 5.08 -0.50
N ILE A 63 2.66 4.57 -0.94
CA ILE A 63 1.89 3.62 -0.11
C ILE A 63 2.63 2.31 0.09
N TYR A 64 3.38 1.83 -0.92
CA TYR A 64 4.13 0.56 -0.83
C TYR A 64 5.42 0.67 -0.01
N GLN A 65 5.88 1.88 0.28
CA GLN A 65 6.88 2.13 1.31
C GLN A 65 6.24 2.20 2.71
N TYR A 66 5.06 2.79 2.81
CA TYR A 66 4.37 3.01 4.08
C TYR A 66 3.76 1.73 4.67
N ILE A 67 3.07 0.94 3.83
CA ILE A 67 2.39 -0.29 4.23
C ILE A 67 3.31 -1.25 5.00
N PRO A 68 4.44 -1.69 4.41
CA PRO A 68 5.33 -2.63 5.09
C PRO A 68 5.98 -2.04 6.34
N LYS A 69 6.31 -0.75 6.33
CA LYS A 69 6.86 -0.06 7.50
C LYS A 69 5.89 -0.10 8.68
N LEU A 70 4.62 0.22 8.46
CA LEU A 70 3.61 0.17 9.50
C LEU A 70 3.38 -1.27 9.99
N ALA A 71 3.27 -2.24 9.07
CA ALA A 71 3.09 -3.65 9.42
C ALA A 71 4.25 -4.17 10.27
N HIS A 72 5.48 -3.83 9.91
CA HIS A 72 6.70 -4.18 10.64
C HIS A 72 6.70 -3.59 12.06
N GLN A 73 6.37 -2.30 12.18
CA GLN A 73 6.28 -1.63 13.48
C GLN A 73 5.22 -2.28 14.38
N LEU A 74 4.01 -2.51 13.86
CA LEU A 74 2.93 -3.13 14.62
C LEU A 74 3.24 -4.59 14.99
N ALA A 75 3.91 -5.34 14.12
CA ALA A 75 4.34 -6.69 14.42
C ALA A 75 5.33 -6.73 15.57
N HIS A 76 6.29 -5.82 15.64
CA HIS A 76 7.20 -5.71 16.77
C HIS A 76 6.48 -5.29 18.04
N GLN A 77 5.55 -4.36 17.95
CA GLN A 77 4.82 -3.84 19.10
C GLN A 77 3.85 -4.87 19.72
N TYR A 78 3.15 -5.66 18.90
CA TYR A 78 2.05 -6.52 19.37
C TYR A 78 2.32 -8.02 19.24
N CYS A 79 3.18 -8.44 18.31
CA CYS A 79 3.35 -9.85 17.90
C CYS A 79 4.79 -10.37 18.07
N ASN A 80 5.64 -9.71 18.86
CA ASN A 80 7.06 -10.09 18.99
C ASN A 80 7.79 -10.21 17.64
N GLY A 81 7.46 -9.32 16.69
CA GLY A 81 8.04 -9.29 15.34
C GLY A 81 7.49 -10.35 14.36
N LYS A 82 6.45 -11.11 14.72
CA LYS A 82 5.90 -12.15 13.85
C LYS A 82 5.02 -11.54 12.75
N TRP A 83 5.61 -11.37 11.59
CA TRP A 83 4.94 -10.85 10.41
C TRP A 83 5.17 -11.75 9.20
N ILE A 84 4.08 -12.09 8.50
CA ILE A 84 4.07 -12.83 7.24
C ILE A 84 3.51 -11.91 6.17
N ALA A 85 4.24 -11.71 5.08
CA ALA A 85 3.79 -10.97 3.92
C ALA A 85 3.64 -11.88 2.71
N VAL A 86 2.47 -11.83 2.07
CA VAL A 86 2.22 -12.53 0.81
C VAL A 86 1.87 -11.52 -0.28
N GLY A 87 2.07 -11.87 -1.54
CA GLY A 87 1.64 -11.08 -2.68
C GLY A 87 0.12 -10.97 -2.79
N GLY A 88 -0.35 -10.26 -3.79
CA GLY A 88 -1.77 -10.06 -4.08
C GLY A 88 -1.98 -9.66 -5.53
N GLY A 89 -3.03 -8.88 -5.82
CA GLY A 89 -3.24 -8.25 -7.11
C GLY A 89 -2.08 -7.35 -7.51
N GLY A 90 -2.09 -6.93 -8.75
CA GLY A 90 -1.05 -6.09 -9.36
C GLY A 90 -0.85 -6.50 -10.81
N TYR A 91 -1.23 -5.61 -11.72
CA TYR A 91 -1.37 -5.95 -13.14
C TYR A 91 -0.48 -5.10 -14.04
N ASP A 92 0.18 -4.09 -13.50
CA ASP A 92 1.34 -3.47 -14.14
C ASP A 92 2.63 -4.17 -13.67
N ILE A 93 2.93 -5.26 -14.34
CA ILE A 93 4.06 -6.15 -14.02
C ILE A 93 5.43 -5.55 -14.38
N TRP A 94 5.47 -4.43 -15.09
CA TRP A 94 6.68 -3.80 -15.54
C TRP A 94 7.13 -2.64 -14.66
N ARG A 95 6.21 -1.79 -14.24
CA ARG A 95 6.52 -0.54 -13.52
C ARG A 95 6.21 -0.63 -12.04
N VAL A 96 5.14 -1.35 -11.67
CA VAL A 96 4.58 -1.31 -10.32
C VAL A 96 4.98 -2.53 -9.50
N VAL A 97 4.58 -3.72 -9.91
CA VAL A 97 4.76 -4.96 -9.14
C VAL A 97 6.20 -5.21 -8.69
N PRO A 98 7.23 -5.06 -9.57
CA PRO A 98 8.61 -5.28 -9.15
C PRO A 98 9.06 -4.32 -8.05
N ARG A 99 8.64 -3.04 -8.11
CA ARG A 99 8.96 -2.06 -7.07
C ARG A 99 8.21 -2.32 -5.77
N ALA A 100 6.89 -2.48 -5.86
CA ALA A 100 6.02 -2.67 -4.69
C ALA A 100 6.44 -3.88 -3.84
N TRP A 101 6.65 -5.04 -4.45
CA TRP A 101 7.02 -6.24 -3.70
C TRP A 101 8.49 -6.25 -3.26
N SER A 102 9.38 -5.61 -4.02
CA SER A 102 10.75 -5.41 -3.55
C SER A 102 10.83 -4.50 -2.33
N LEU A 103 10.01 -3.45 -2.25
CA LEU A 103 9.94 -2.56 -1.08
C LEU A 103 9.50 -3.31 0.19
N ILE A 104 8.57 -4.27 0.06
CA ILE A 104 8.17 -5.13 1.19
C ILE A 104 9.34 -5.99 1.65
N TRP A 105 10.03 -6.66 0.71
CA TRP A 105 11.20 -7.47 1.02
C TRP A 105 12.33 -6.66 1.67
N MET A 106 12.58 -5.47 1.17
CA MET A 106 13.60 -4.58 1.73
C MET A 106 13.24 -4.14 3.15
N GLU A 107 11.97 -3.89 3.45
CA GLU A 107 11.53 -3.59 4.82
C GLU A 107 11.75 -4.79 5.74
N MET A 108 11.31 -5.98 5.34
CA MET A 108 11.45 -7.22 6.12
C MET A 108 12.91 -7.60 6.38
N SER A 109 13.81 -7.30 5.45
CA SER A 109 15.24 -7.58 5.54
C SER A 109 16.07 -6.44 6.13
N ASN A 110 15.44 -5.36 6.60
CA ASN A 110 16.11 -4.13 7.07
C ASN A 110 17.10 -3.54 6.04
N ASN A 111 16.82 -3.69 4.73
CA ASN A 111 17.67 -3.13 3.69
C ASN A 111 17.48 -1.60 3.64
N PRO A 112 18.56 -0.79 3.73
CA PRO A 112 18.47 0.67 3.70
C PRO A 112 18.19 1.24 2.31
N ASN A 113 18.44 0.49 1.22
CA ASN A 113 18.37 0.97 -0.17
C ASN A 113 16.94 0.99 -0.72
N ARG A 114 16.04 1.72 -0.05
CA ARG A 114 14.61 1.81 -0.39
C ARG A 114 14.23 3.09 -1.12
N SER A 115 15.21 3.85 -1.58
CA SER A 115 15.01 5.13 -2.27
C SER A 115 16.04 5.35 -3.35
N GLY A 116 15.78 6.30 -4.25
CA GLY A 116 16.67 6.69 -5.32
C GLY A 116 16.65 5.73 -6.52
N ALA A 117 17.77 5.59 -7.20
CA ALA A 117 17.84 4.87 -8.48
C ALA A 117 17.60 3.36 -8.34
N LEU A 118 16.85 2.81 -9.28
CA LEU A 118 16.71 1.36 -9.46
C LEU A 118 18.02 0.72 -9.94
N PRO A 119 18.22 -0.60 -9.70
CA PRO A 119 19.43 -1.30 -10.16
C PRO A 119 19.61 -1.19 -11.68
N LYS A 120 20.75 -0.67 -12.10
CA LYS A 120 21.05 -0.46 -13.54
C LYS A 120 20.98 -1.75 -14.36
N ASP A 121 21.42 -2.87 -13.78
CA ASP A 121 21.39 -4.16 -14.47
C ASP A 121 19.98 -4.67 -14.70
N TRP A 122 19.06 -4.41 -13.75
CA TRP A 122 17.64 -4.72 -13.91
C TRP A 122 17.02 -3.91 -15.05
N ILE A 123 17.26 -2.59 -15.07
CA ILE A 123 16.78 -1.70 -16.15
C ILE A 123 17.34 -2.16 -17.50
N LYS A 124 18.65 -2.39 -17.59
CA LYS A 124 19.30 -2.83 -18.81
C LYS A 124 18.75 -4.16 -19.34
N HIS A 125 18.48 -5.11 -18.43
CA HIS A 125 18.00 -6.44 -18.82
C HIS A 125 16.57 -6.41 -19.38
N TRP A 126 15.71 -5.57 -18.78
CA TRP A 126 14.28 -5.61 -19.09
C TRP A 126 13.80 -4.52 -20.04
N SER A 127 14.60 -3.47 -20.30
CA SER A 127 14.18 -2.33 -21.14
C SER A 127 13.78 -2.72 -22.54
N ASP A 128 14.50 -3.67 -23.16
CA ASP A 128 14.22 -4.10 -24.54
C ASP A 128 13.00 -5.02 -24.65
N LEU A 129 12.58 -5.63 -23.54
CA LEU A 129 11.46 -6.55 -23.47
C LEU A 129 10.17 -5.87 -23.00
N ALA A 130 10.29 -4.77 -22.26
CA ALA A 130 9.14 -4.08 -21.69
C ALA A 130 8.39 -3.29 -22.77
N PRO A 131 7.05 -3.44 -22.86
CA PRO A 131 6.23 -2.67 -23.79
C PRO A 131 6.00 -1.21 -23.33
N VAL A 132 6.58 -0.84 -22.20
CA VAL A 132 6.47 0.48 -21.56
C VAL A 132 7.84 0.94 -21.08
N THR A 133 8.04 2.24 -20.95
CA THR A 133 9.26 2.79 -20.33
C THR A 133 9.34 2.37 -18.87
N LEU A 134 10.43 1.70 -18.48
CA LEU A 134 10.67 1.32 -17.10
C LEU A 134 10.99 2.54 -16.23
N PRO A 135 10.57 2.56 -14.97
CA PRO A 135 10.96 3.61 -14.05
C PRO A 135 12.47 3.54 -13.76
N SER A 136 13.06 4.68 -13.48
CA SER A 136 14.48 4.79 -13.10
C SER A 136 14.71 4.86 -11.59
N SER A 137 13.63 5.04 -10.81
CA SER A 137 13.66 5.22 -9.36
C SER A 137 12.67 4.31 -8.63
N TRP A 138 12.94 4.08 -7.34
CA TRP A 138 12.00 3.42 -6.44
C TRP A 138 10.74 4.26 -6.24
N GLU A 139 10.91 5.58 -6.14
CA GLU A 139 9.81 6.53 -6.01
C GLU A 139 9.25 6.92 -7.37
N ASP A 140 7.96 7.22 -7.36
CA ASP A 140 7.33 7.89 -8.47
C ASP A 140 7.61 9.41 -8.42
N PRO A 141 7.66 10.09 -9.57
CA PRO A 141 7.80 11.53 -9.59
C PRO A 141 6.58 12.20 -8.94
N PRO A 142 6.76 13.33 -8.24
CA PRO A 142 5.69 14.00 -7.50
C PRO A 142 4.55 14.53 -8.40
N ASP A 143 4.80 14.64 -9.69
CA ASP A 143 3.84 15.14 -10.71
C ASP A 143 3.36 14.04 -11.67
N MET A 144 3.52 12.75 -11.28
CA MET A 144 3.24 11.61 -12.16
C MET A 144 1.78 11.54 -12.62
N TYR A 145 0.86 12.09 -11.86
CA TYR A 145 -0.55 12.10 -12.23
C TYR A 145 -1.14 13.52 -12.22
N LYS A 146 -2.16 13.70 -13.02
CA LYS A 146 -2.92 14.95 -13.10
C LYS A 146 -3.63 15.25 -11.77
N PRO A 147 -3.93 16.52 -11.48
CA PRO A 147 -4.75 16.86 -10.33
C PRO A 147 -6.04 16.03 -10.31
N ILE A 148 -6.34 15.45 -9.16
CA ILE A 148 -7.50 14.58 -8.98
C ILE A 148 -8.75 15.44 -8.83
N PRO A 149 -9.72 15.33 -9.75
CA PRO A 149 -10.99 16.03 -9.62
C PRO A 149 -11.72 15.59 -8.35
N ARG A 150 -12.32 16.55 -7.63
CA ARG A 150 -13.11 16.26 -6.41
C ARG A 150 -12.31 15.59 -5.29
N LYS A 151 -10.99 15.82 -5.21
CA LYS A 151 -10.13 15.23 -4.18
C LYS A 151 -10.72 15.35 -2.76
N ASN A 152 -11.18 16.55 -2.38
CA ASN A 152 -11.74 16.78 -1.05
C ASN A 152 -13.00 15.95 -0.78
N GLU A 153 -13.86 15.79 -1.77
CA GLU A 153 -15.07 14.97 -1.64
C GLU A 153 -14.72 13.48 -1.49
N ILE A 154 -13.74 12.99 -2.24
CA ILE A 154 -13.22 11.62 -2.14
C ILE A 154 -12.66 11.38 -0.73
N THR A 155 -11.81 12.28 -0.23
CA THR A 155 -11.24 12.20 1.11
C THR A 155 -12.32 12.17 2.20
N GLU A 156 -13.33 13.04 2.09
CA GLU A 156 -14.45 13.05 3.03
C GLU A 156 -15.26 11.75 3.01
N LYS A 157 -15.52 11.18 1.84
CA LYS A 157 -16.20 9.88 1.71
C LYS A 157 -15.40 8.74 2.33
N ASN A 158 -14.10 8.71 2.07
CA ASN A 158 -13.20 7.71 2.65
C ASN A 158 -13.18 7.81 4.18
N ALA A 159 -13.12 9.02 4.74
CA ALA A 159 -13.19 9.25 6.18
C ALA A 159 -14.50 8.72 6.80
N LYS A 160 -15.65 8.99 6.16
CA LYS A 160 -16.95 8.45 6.59
C LYS A 160 -17.01 6.92 6.50
N THR A 161 -16.41 6.34 5.46
CA THR A 161 -16.33 4.88 5.31
C THR A 161 -15.50 4.27 6.42
N LEU A 162 -14.36 4.87 6.75
CA LEU A 162 -13.49 4.45 7.84
C LEU A 162 -14.20 4.52 9.19
N GLU A 163 -14.82 5.65 9.51
CA GLU A 163 -15.59 5.83 10.76
C GLU A 163 -16.67 4.76 10.91
N LYS A 164 -17.46 4.53 9.87
CA LYS A 164 -18.50 3.50 9.86
C LYS A 164 -17.93 2.09 10.04
N ALA A 165 -16.81 1.77 9.40
CA ALA A 165 -16.18 0.45 9.47
C ALA A 165 -15.64 0.16 10.87
N LEU A 166 -15.10 1.16 11.57
CA LEU A 166 -14.49 1.03 12.88
C LEU A 166 -15.47 1.27 14.04
N TYR A 167 -16.71 1.63 13.76
CA TYR A 167 -17.70 1.97 14.79
C TYR A 167 -17.80 0.92 15.91
N THR A 168 -17.73 -0.37 15.56
CA THR A 168 -17.89 -1.49 16.52
C THR A 168 -16.70 -1.70 17.45
N ILE A 169 -15.55 -1.08 17.18
CA ILE A 169 -14.35 -1.21 18.03
C ILE A 169 -13.93 0.11 18.66
N LEU A 170 -14.51 1.24 18.23
CA LEU A 170 -14.24 2.56 18.79
C LEU A 170 -15.36 3.08 19.68
N SER A 171 -16.52 2.39 19.71
CA SER A 171 -17.67 2.65 20.59
C SER A 171 -17.58 1.81 21.87
#